data_c9ede3287f2eaf33775e997f0536a1fd
#
_entry.id   c9ede3287f2eaf33775e997f0536a1fd
#
_cell.length_a   1.000
_cell.length_b   1.000
_cell.length_c   1.000
_cell.angle_alpha   90.00
_cell.angle_beta   90.00
_cell.angle_gamma   90.00
#
_symmetry.space_group_name_H-M   'P 1'
#
loop_
_entity.id
_entity.type
_entity.pdbx_description
1 polymer ?
#
loop_
_entity_poly.entity_id
_entity_poly.type
_entity_poly.pdbx_seq_one_letter_code
_entity_poly.pdbx_strand_id
1 'polypeptide(L)'
;HARVVVAGIDYTEVHDEWMNPDIMKKATPGNTRVVISRGRQRGQLMVGDEVAMDFPVCVGKASHRTPVGHFRITEKAVHHVSNLYDASMPYFMRLTDSGIGMHVGPVFQTPQSHGCIRMTRSSCVPLFKTVKVGTPVTIVQ
;
A
#
# COMPACT_ATOMS: atom_id res chain seq x y z
N HIS A 1 19.89 0.85 -6.63
CA HIS A 1 20.20 1.19 -5.23
C HIS A 1 21.21 0.19 -4.66
N ALA A 2 22.08 0.67 -3.78
CA ALA A 2 23.01 -0.19 -3.08
C ALA A 2 22.24 -1.13 -2.13
N ARG A 3 22.71 -2.38 -2.08
CA ARG A 3 22.14 -3.36 -1.14
C ARG A 3 22.52 -2.96 0.29
N VAL A 4 21.53 -2.96 1.18
CA VAL A 4 21.72 -2.60 2.59
C VAL A 4 21.27 -3.79 3.45
N VAL A 5 22.20 -4.45 4.10
CA VAL A 5 21.93 -5.58 4.99
C VAL A 5 22.49 -5.29 6.36
N VAL A 6 21.65 -5.33 7.39
CA VAL A 6 22.03 -5.07 8.78
C VAL A 6 21.47 -6.18 9.66
N ALA A 7 22.35 -6.83 10.43
CA ALA A 7 21.97 -7.94 11.33
C ALA A 7 21.16 -9.04 10.62
N GLY A 8 21.51 -9.35 9.38
CA GLY A 8 20.83 -10.39 8.59
C GLY A 8 19.52 -9.96 7.95
N ILE A 9 19.08 -8.72 8.16
CA ILE A 9 17.85 -8.19 7.57
C ILE A 9 18.21 -7.29 6.38
N ASP A 10 17.53 -7.50 5.26
CA ASP A 10 17.74 -6.71 4.05
C ASP A 10 16.85 -5.47 4.07
N TYR A 11 17.46 -4.30 4.26
CA TYR A 11 16.81 -2.99 4.23
C TYR A 11 17.03 -2.27 2.89
N THR A 12 17.35 -3.00 1.83
CA THR A 12 17.45 -2.41 0.51
C THR A 12 16.07 -1.92 0.08
N GLU A 13 15.98 -0.65 -0.28
CA GLU A 13 14.72 -0.07 -0.74
C GLU A 13 14.35 -0.58 -2.12
N VAL A 14 13.04 -0.73 -2.36
CA VAL A 14 12.48 -1.20 -3.63
C VAL A 14 11.73 -0.05 -4.28
N HIS A 15 12.06 0.26 -5.54
CA HIS A 15 11.51 1.38 -6.31
C HIS A 15 11.17 0.94 -7.75
N ASP A 16 10.52 -0.20 -7.91
CA ASP A 16 10.20 -0.78 -9.22
C ASP A 16 8.72 -0.66 -9.57
N GLU A 17 8.08 0.42 -9.13
CA GLU A 17 6.68 0.69 -9.45
C GLU A 17 6.47 1.01 -10.93
N TRP A 18 5.30 0.60 -11.43
CA TRP A 18 4.86 0.82 -12.80
C TRP A 18 3.43 1.38 -12.79
N MET A 19 3.15 2.29 -13.70
CA MET A 19 1.78 2.76 -13.91
C MET A 19 1.53 3.07 -15.37
N ASN A 20 0.27 2.95 -15.78
CA ASN A 20 -0.19 3.32 -17.12
C ASN A 20 -1.19 4.49 -16.99
N PRO A 21 -0.77 5.72 -17.34
CA PRO A 21 -1.64 6.89 -17.20
C PRO A 21 -2.93 6.80 -18.02
N ASP A 22 -2.88 6.16 -19.18
CA ASP A 22 -4.08 6.04 -20.04
C ASP A 22 -5.14 5.15 -19.40
N ILE A 23 -4.73 4.08 -18.73
CA ILE A 23 -5.67 3.23 -17.99
C ILE A 23 -6.17 3.97 -16.75
N MET A 24 -5.29 4.67 -16.04
CA MET A 24 -5.67 5.44 -14.86
C MET A 24 -6.72 6.50 -15.16
N LYS A 25 -6.68 7.12 -16.35
CA LYS A 25 -7.69 8.10 -16.77
C LYS A 25 -9.09 7.53 -16.90
N LYS A 26 -9.22 6.21 -17.05
CA LYS A 26 -10.52 5.54 -17.15
C LYS A 26 -11.14 5.26 -15.77
N ALA A 27 -10.43 5.55 -14.69
CA ALA A 27 -10.87 5.23 -13.34
C ALA A 27 -12.12 6.01 -12.95
N THR A 28 -13.09 5.30 -12.40
CA THR A 28 -14.30 5.86 -11.79
C THR A 28 -14.48 5.24 -10.42
N PRO A 29 -15.31 5.80 -9.54
CA PRO A 29 -15.57 5.16 -8.24
C PRO A 29 -16.10 3.73 -8.35
N GLY A 30 -16.79 3.39 -9.44
CA GLY A 30 -17.41 2.08 -9.59
C GLY A 30 -16.54 1.02 -10.26
N ASN A 31 -15.39 1.38 -10.85
CA ASN A 31 -14.56 0.42 -11.59
C ASN A 31 -13.15 0.23 -11.04
N THR A 32 -12.82 0.86 -9.92
CA THR A 32 -11.49 0.75 -9.30
C THR A 32 -11.49 -0.22 -8.13
N ARG A 33 -10.41 -0.99 -8.02
CA ARG A 33 -10.12 -1.83 -6.85
C ARG A 33 -8.62 -2.00 -6.71
N VAL A 34 -8.19 -2.25 -5.49
CA VAL A 34 -6.78 -2.49 -5.17
C VAL A 34 -6.65 -3.95 -4.73
N VAL A 35 -5.61 -4.61 -5.21
CA VAL A 35 -5.28 -5.99 -4.81
C VAL A 35 -3.86 -6.00 -4.26
N ILE A 36 -3.71 -6.44 -3.02
CA ILE A 36 -2.41 -6.55 -2.34
C ILE A 36 -2.10 -8.03 -2.14
N SER A 37 -0.93 -8.47 -2.58
CA SER A 37 -0.40 -9.79 -2.26
C SER A 37 0.58 -9.66 -1.10
N ARG A 38 0.22 -10.21 0.04
CA ARG A 38 1.02 -10.14 1.26
C ARG A 38 2.33 -10.91 1.10
N GLY A 39 2.28 -12.10 0.57
CA GLY A 39 3.45 -12.95 0.39
C GLY A 39 4.42 -12.43 -0.65
N ARG A 40 3.93 -11.84 -1.71
CA ARG A 40 4.76 -11.26 -2.77
C ARG A 40 5.22 -9.84 -2.47
N GLN A 41 4.61 -9.19 -1.49
CA GLN A 41 4.79 -7.76 -1.20
C GLN A 41 4.62 -6.89 -2.44
N ARG A 42 3.53 -7.15 -3.18
CA ARG A 42 3.15 -6.40 -4.37
C ARG A 42 1.69 -5.96 -4.26
N GLY A 43 1.38 -4.85 -4.88
CA GLY A 43 0.01 -4.36 -5.01
C GLY A 43 -0.28 -3.93 -6.44
N GLN A 44 -1.56 -3.94 -6.80
CA GLN A 44 -2.04 -3.49 -8.10
C GLN A 44 -3.28 -2.63 -7.93
N LEU A 45 -3.36 -1.56 -8.73
CA LEU A 45 -4.61 -0.84 -8.95
C LEU A 45 -5.23 -1.39 -10.23
N MET A 46 -6.44 -1.92 -10.11
CA MET A 46 -7.23 -2.40 -11.24
C MET A 46 -8.27 -1.35 -11.61
N VAL A 47 -8.38 -1.08 -12.89
CA VAL A 47 -9.45 -0.25 -13.46
C VAL A 47 -10.22 -1.15 -14.44
N GLY A 48 -11.42 -1.59 -14.05
CA GLY A 48 -12.09 -2.67 -14.75
C GLY A 48 -11.23 -3.92 -14.71
N ASP A 49 -10.95 -4.51 -15.87
CA ASP A 49 -10.12 -5.70 -16.00
C ASP A 49 -8.65 -5.38 -16.33
N GLU A 50 -8.29 -4.11 -16.36
CA GLU A 50 -6.94 -3.67 -16.73
C GLU A 50 -6.12 -3.30 -15.51
N VAL A 51 -4.84 -3.68 -15.51
CA VAL A 51 -3.89 -3.25 -14.48
C VAL A 51 -3.44 -1.82 -14.79
N ALA A 52 -3.77 -0.89 -13.92
CA ALA A 52 -3.38 0.52 -14.07
C ALA A 52 -2.08 0.83 -13.35
N MET A 53 -1.80 0.15 -12.23
CA MET A 53 -0.56 0.28 -11.47
C MET A 53 -0.12 -1.07 -10.95
N ASP A 54 1.18 -1.29 -10.88
CA ASP A 54 1.80 -2.41 -10.18
C ASP A 54 2.95 -1.84 -9.34
N PHE A 55 2.97 -2.12 -8.05
CA PHE A 55 3.89 -1.44 -7.15
C PHE A 55 4.34 -2.33 -6.00
N PRO A 56 5.54 -2.08 -5.47
CA PRO A 56 6.01 -2.79 -4.28
C PRO A 56 5.30 -2.26 -3.03
N VAL A 57 5.11 -3.14 -2.07
CA VAL A 57 4.61 -2.78 -0.74
C VAL A 57 5.46 -3.43 0.33
N CYS A 58 5.46 -2.85 1.53
CA CYS A 58 6.08 -3.44 2.70
C CYS A 58 4.98 -3.69 3.73
N VAL A 59 4.70 -4.96 3.94
CA VAL A 59 3.61 -5.40 4.84
C VAL A 59 4.12 -5.66 6.26
N GLY A 60 3.21 -6.03 7.15
CA GLY A 60 3.51 -6.30 8.54
C GLY A 60 4.49 -7.47 8.71
N LYS A 61 5.45 -7.28 9.62
CA LYS A 61 6.38 -8.35 10.02
C LYS A 61 5.63 -9.49 10.72
N ALA A 62 6.32 -10.62 10.94
CA ALA A 62 5.69 -11.85 11.46
C ALA A 62 4.90 -11.63 12.76
N SER A 63 5.37 -10.76 13.65
CA SER A 63 4.70 -10.46 14.92
C SER A 63 3.50 -9.49 14.78
N HIS A 64 3.36 -8.84 13.62
CA HIS A 64 2.33 -7.82 13.37
C HIS A 64 1.84 -7.94 11.93
N ARG A 65 1.35 -9.12 11.56
CA ARG A 65 1.00 -9.42 10.18
C ARG A 65 -0.16 -8.57 9.69
N THR A 66 -0.04 -8.07 8.47
CA THR A 66 -1.15 -7.44 7.76
C THR A 66 -2.25 -8.47 7.54
N PRO A 67 -3.52 -8.19 7.87
CA PRO A 67 -4.60 -9.16 7.71
C PRO A 67 -4.91 -9.41 6.23
N VAL A 68 -5.31 -10.63 5.90
CA VAL A 68 -5.90 -10.95 4.60
C VAL A 68 -7.41 -10.74 4.67
N GLY A 69 -8.04 -10.47 3.55
CA GLY A 69 -9.48 -10.32 3.47
C GLY A 69 -9.92 -9.25 2.48
N HIS A 70 -11.20 -8.93 2.55
CA HIS A 70 -11.82 -7.91 1.71
C HIS A 70 -12.12 -6.69 2.56
N PHE A 71 -11.55 -5.55 2.18
CA PHE A 71 -11.69 -4.28 2.88
C PHE A 71 -12.21 -3.21 1.92
N ARG A 72 -12.56 -2.06 2.46
CA ARG A 72 -12.82 -0.84 1.71
C ARG A 72 -12.07 0.30 2.36
N ILE A 73 -11.65 1.27 1.55
CA ILE A 73 -11.06 2.49 2.08
C ILE A 73 -12.15 3.24 2.84
N THR A 74 -11.96 3.45 4.14
CA THR A 74 -12.94 4.11 5.01
C THR A 74 -12.60 5.56 5.31
N GLU A 75 -11.32 5.93 5.13
CA GLU A 75 -10.83 7.28 5.40
C GLU A 75 -9.60 7.56 4.55
N LYS A 76 -9.44 8.82 4.13
CA LYS A 76 -8.24 9.28 3.44
C LYS A 76 -7.74 10.54 4.13
N ALA A 77 -6.42 10.59 4.42
CA ALA A 77 -5.81 11.76 5.05
C ALA A 77 -4.40 11.97 4.52
N VAL A 78 -4.12 13.17 4.00
CA VAL A 78 -2.77 13.51 3.54
C VAL A 78 -1.78 13.51 4.70
N HIS A 79 -2.21 14.01 5.86
CA HIS A 79 -1.42 14.01 7.10
C HIS A 79 -2.10 13.14 8.13
N HIS A 80 -1.43 12.08 8.56
CA HIS A 80 -1.93 11.17 9.57
C HIS A 80 -0.78 10.74 10.48
N VAL A 81 -1.06 10.67 11.77
CA VAL A 81 -0.11 10.17 12.77
C VAL A 81 -0.79 9.02 13.51
N SER A 82 -0.10 7.87 13.58
CA SER A 82 -0.58 6.74 14.36
C SER A 82 -0.53 7.07 15.84
N ASN A 83 -1.66 6.97 16.53
CA ASN A 83 -1.73 7.17 17.99
C ASN A 83 -0.97 6.08 18.76
N LEU A 84 -0.89 4.88 18.18
CA LEU A 84 -0.27 3.73 18.84
C LEU A 84 1.26 3.78 18.75
N TYR A 85 1.81 4.19 17.61
CA TYR A 85 3.25 4.14 17.35
C TYR A 85 3.88 5.51 17.20
N ASP A 86 3.11 6.61 17.31
CA ASP A 86 3.55 7.99 17.11
C ASP A 86 4.34 8.14 15.80
N ALA A 87 3.88 7.47 14.75
CA ALA A 87 4.54 7.43 13.47
C ALA A 87 3.76 8.23 12.43
N SER A 88 4.47 9.04 11.64
CA SER A 88 3.89 9.75 10.51
C SER A 88 3.52 8.77 9.39
N MET A 89 2.29 8.88 8.89
CA MET A 89 1.75 8.03 7.83
C MET A 89 1.13 8.91 6.73
N PRO A 90 1.96 9.56 5.89
CA PRO A 90 1.46 10.46 4.85
C PRO A 90 0.61 9.72 3.82
N TYR A 91 -0.41 10.38 3.32
CA TYR A 91 -1.32 9.84 2.31
C TYR A 91 -1.98 8.54 2.78
N PHE A 92 -2.48 8.58 4.02
CA PHE A 92 -3.10 7.44 4.66
C PHE A 92 -4.45 7.10 4.04
N MET A 93 -4.63 5.81 3.75
CA MET A 93 -5.90 5.24 3.26
C MET A 93 -6.27 4.12 4.23
N ARG A 94 -7.23 4.40 5.14
CA ARG A 94 -7.62 3.48 6.21
C ARG A 94 -8.42 2.31 5.67
N LEU A 95 -8.10 1.12 6.16
CA LEU A 95 -8.80 -0.12 5.81
C LEU A 95 -9.54 -0.74 7.00
N THR A 96 -9.06 -0.55 8.23
CA THR A 96 -9.66 -1.14 9.43
C THR A 96 -9.86 -0.10 10.52
N ASP A 97 -10.80 -0.38 11.42
CA ASP A 97 -11.02 0.47 12.60
C ASP A 97 -9.85 0.43 13.56
N SER A 98 -9.06 -0.65 13.53
CA SER A 98 -7.86 -0.79 14.36
C SER A 98 -6.69 0.08 13.88
N GLY A 99 -6.81 0.73 12.71
CA GLY A 99 -5.81 1.66 12.23
C GLY A 99 -4.91 1.13 11.12
N ILE A 100 -5.21 -0.03 10.57
CA ILE A 100 -4.44 -0.56 9.42
C ILE A 100 -4.89 0.14 8.16
N GLY A 101 -3.91 0.57 7.37
CA GLY A 101 -4.13 1.23 6.09
C GLY A 101 -2.89 1.22 5.22
N MET A 102 -3.02 1.82 4.05
CA MET A 102 -1.92 2.05 3.12
C MET A 102 -1.41 3.48 3.32
N HIS A 103 -0.11 3.70 3.24
CA HIS A 103 0.48 5.04 3.38
C HIS A 103 1.91 5.07 2.82
N VAL A 104 2.46 6.27 2.69
CA VAL A 104 3.87 6.44 2.30
C VAL A 104 4.78 5.99 3.45
N GLY A 105 5.75 5.17 3.13
CA GLY A 105 6.77 4.73 4.06
C GLY A 105 7.86 3.94 3.37
N PRO A 106 8.93 3.59 4.08
CA PRO A 106 10.02 2.81 3.48
C PRO A 106 9.54 1.43 3.03
N VAL A 107 9.90 1.05 1.82
CA VAL A 107 9.55 -0.27 1.24
C VAL A 107 10.82 -1.08 1.07
N PHE A 108 10.91 -2.18 1.80
CA PHE A 108 12.05 -3.09 1.79
C PHE A 108 11.64 -4.45 1.23
N GLN A 109 12.63 -5.29 0.91
CA GLN A 109 12.38 -6.64 0.41
C GLN A 109 11.67 -7.53 1.45
N THR A 110 11.91 -7.28 2.74
CA THR A 110 11.34 -8.07 3.83
C THR A 110 10.23 -7.29 4.54
N PRO A 111 9.19 -8.00 5.07
CA PRO A 111 8.14 -7.34 5.85
C PRO A 111 8.70 -6.70 7.11
N GLN A 112 8.46 -5.40 7.30
CA GLN A 112 9.01 -4.64 8.43
C GLN A 112 8.01 -3.71 9.11
N SER A 113 6.76 -3.65 8.65
CA SER A 113 5.78 -2.76 9.27
C SER A 113 5.13 -3.40 10.50
N HIS A 114 4.32 -2.62 11.20
CA HIS A 114 3.49 -3.09 12.33
C HIS A 114 2.06 -3.46 11.90
N GLY A 115 1.86 -3.78 10.62
CA GLY A 115 0.57 -4.17 10.06
C GLY A 115 0.10 -3.29 8.92
N CYS A 116 0.45 -2.02 8.90
CA CYS A 116 0.15 -1.14 7.78
C CYS A 116 0.91 -1.54 6.52
N ILE A 117 0.39 -1.11 5.40
CA ILE A 117 0.97 -1.38 4.08
C ILE A 117 1.71 -0.13 3.65
N ARG A 118 3.04 -0.16 3.73
CA ARG A 118 3.89 0.95 3.30
C ARG A 118 4.08 0.91 1.79
N MET A 119 4.03 2.08 1.17
CA MET A 119 4.22 2.27 -0.26
C MET A 119 5.26 3.36 -0.51
N THR A 120 5.97 3.30 -1.63
CA THR A 120 6.81 4.42 -2.05
C THR A 120 5.94 5.64 -2.32
N ARG A 121 6.51 6.83 -2.13
CA ARG A 121 5.76 8.07 -2.42
C ARG A 121 5.33 8.14 -3.89
N SER A 122 6.19 7.69 -4.81
CA SER A 122 5.90 7.72 -6.25
C SER A 122 4.73 6.83 -6.66
N SER A 123 4.39 5.79 -5.90
CA SER A 123 3.20 4.98 -6.14
C SER A 123 2.02 5.39 -5.25
N CYS A 124 2.27 5.74 -4.00
CA CYS A 124 1.22 6.05 -3.04
C CYS A 124 0.45 7.32 -3.40
N VAL A 125 1.13 8.38 -3.82
CA VAL A 125 0.48 9.65 -4.15
C VAL A 125 -0.46 9.51 -5.34
N PRO A 126 -0.06 8.92 -6.49
CA PRO A 126 -1.00 8.68 -7.58
C PRO A 126 -2.16 7.77 -7.20
N LEU A 127 -1.90 6.72 -6.42
CA LEU A 127 -2.96 5.83 -5.94
C LEU A 127 -3.97 6.60 -5.08
N PHE A 128 -3.48 7.36 -4.09
CA PHE A 128 -4.31 8.16 -3.21
C PHE A 128 -5.21 9.13 -3.99
N LYS A 129 -4.68 9.76 -5.03
CA LYS A 129 -5.45 10.70 -5.86
C LYS A 129 -6.52 10.01 -6.70
N THR A 130 -6.33 8.73 -7.02
CA THR A 130 -7.22 8.00 -7.92
C THR A 130 -8.34 7.29 -7.18
N VAL A 131 -8.04 6.67 -6.02
CA VAL A 131 -9.05 5.95 -5.24
C VAL A 131 -9.91 6.88 -4.41
N LYS A 132 -11.07 6.36 -3.97
CA LYS A 132 -12.03 7.11 -3.16
C LYS A 132 -12.34 6.34 -1.88
N VAL A 133 -12.91 7.01 -0.90
CA VAL A 133 -13.56 6.31 0.22
C VAL A 133 -14.62 5.38 -0.37
N GLY A 134 -14.59 4.11 0.03
CA GLY A 134 -15.44 3.08 -0.54
C GLY A 134 -14.77 2.20 -1.58
N THR A 135 -13.61 2.57 -2.11
CA THR A 135 -12.88 1.73 -3.06
C THR A 135 -12.53 0.39 -2.41
N PRO A 136 -12.86 -0.75 -3.06
CA PRO A 136 -12.50 -2.06 -2.52
C PRO A 136 -10.99 -2.29 -2.52
N VAL A 137 -10.50 -2.91 -1.45
CA VAL A 137 -9.11 -3.36 -1.31
C VAL A 137 -9.13 -4.79 -0.83
N THR A 138 -8.60 -5.70 -1.64
CA THR A 138 -8.47 -7.11 -1.28
C THR A 138 -7.03 -7.42 -0.97
N ILE A 139 -6.80 -8.01 0.20
CA ILE A 139 -5.46 -8.45 0.62
C ILE A 139 -5.47 -9.98 0.59
N VAL A 140 -4.64 -10.54 -0.27
CA VAL A 140 -4.46 -11.99 -0.40
C VAL A 140 -3.10 -12.40 0.17
N GLN A 141 -2.90 -13.67 0.34
CA GLN A 141 -1.65 -14.23 0.86
C GLN A 141 -0.43 -13.90 -0.01
#